data_5c13e96f3a9440101e1c945111104016
#
_entry.id   5c13e96f3a9440101e1c945111104016
#
_cell.length_a   1.000
_cell.length_b   1.000
_cell.length_c   1.000
_cell.angle_alpha   90.00
_cell.angle_beta   90.00
_cell.angle_gamma   90.00
#
_symmetry.space_group_name_H-M   'P 1'
#
loop_
_entity.id
_entity.type
_entity.pdbx_description
1 polymer ?
#
loop_
_entity_poly.entity_id
_entity_poly.type
_entity_poly.pdbx_seq_one_letter_code
_entity_poly.pdbx_strand_id
1 'polypeptide(L)'
;METKSGNEAQIRQQMDTFAKAFRTKDVKLMMSLFSQDMVSFDIIPPLQYAGSGTYTKVWEETFALFPDPISIEIRDLKITSATSVAFSHCFLRLDAILKTGEKINYWERLTCCFKKTAGKWLIVHEHVSLPADLKNGRAVMDLSPEAD
;
A
#
# COMPACT_ATOMS: atom_id res chain seq x y z
N MET A 1 -1.82 -29.30 2.18
CA MET A 1 -2.87 -28.36 1.72
C MET A 1 -2.90 -27.17 2.70
N GLU A 2 -2.60 -26.00 2.22
CA GLU A 2 -2.65 -24.83 3.08
C GLU A 2 -4.09 -24.46 3.39
N THR A 3 -4.36 -24.19 4.65
CA THR A 3 -5.69 -23.80 5.11
C THR A 3 -5.97 -22.35 4.79
N LYS A 4 -7.24 -21.95 4.70
CA LYS A 4 -7.66 -20.55 4.58
C LYS A 4 -7.02 -19.67 5.66
N SER A 5 -6.97 -20.15 6.88
CA SER A 5 -6.33 -19.47 8.02
C SER A 5 -4.81 -19.29 7.79
N GLY A 6 -4.13 -20.30 7.23
CA GLY A 6 -2.71 -20.21 6.89
C GLY A 6 -2.42 -19.16 5.80
N ASN A 7 -3.27 -19.12 4.77
CA ASN A 7 -3.18 -18.11 3.70
C ASN A 7 -3.38 -16.70 4.23
N GLU A 8 -4.37 -16.49 5.08
CA GLU A 8 -4.64 -15.19 5.71
C GLU A 8 -3.47 -14.73 6.58
N ALA A 9 -2.87 -15.65 7.34
CA ALA A 9 -1.68 -15.33 8.15
C ALA A 9 -0.47 -14.91 7.29
N GLN A 10 -0.24 -15.59 6.16
CA GLN A 10 0.82 -15.24 5.23
C GLN A 10 0.59 -13.87 4.58
N ILE A 11 -0.64 -13.55 4.20
CA ILE A 11 -0.98 -12.25 3.62
C ILE A 11 -0.86 -11.15 4.68
N ARG A 12 -1.28 -11.39 5.90
CA ARG A 12 -1.08 -10.45 7.02
C ARG A 12 0.39 -10.13 7.22
N GLN A 13 1.25 -11.15 7.16
CA GLN A 13 2.70 -10.95 7.22
C GLN A 13 3.23 -10.13 6.04
N GLN A 14 2.69 -10.31 4.83
CA GLN A 14 3.04 -9.46 3.69
C GLN A 14 2.65 -7.99 3.93
N MET A 15 1.52 -7.74 4.56
CA MET A 15 1.10 -6.38 4.91
C MET A 15 1.99 -5.77 6.01
N ASP A 16 2.44 -6.56 6.98
CA ASP A 16 3.42 -6.12 7.99
C ASP A 16 4.75 -5.78 7.33
N THR A 17 5.18 -6.57 6.36
CA THR A 17 6.39 -6.31 5.57
C THR A 17 6.25 -5.04 4.73
N PHE A 18 5.09 -4.81 4.14
CA PHE A 18 4.76 -3.57 3.42
C PHE A 18 4.95 -2.35 4.35
N ALA A 19 4.37 -2.38 5.53
CA ALA A 19 4.51 -1.31 6.51
C ALA A 19 5.97 -1.10 6.93
N LYS A 20 6.72 -2.18 7.13
CA LYS A 20 8.16 -2.13 7.46
C LYS A 20 8.96 -1.48 6.33
N ALA A 21 8.75 -1.91 5.08
CA ALA A 21 9.43 -1.36 3.92
C ALA A 21 9.17 0.14 3.76
N PHE A 22 7.93 0.54 4.02
CA PHE A 22 7.53 1.95 3.98
C PHE A 22 8.24 2.77 5.07
N ARG A 23 8.19 2.30 6.33
CA ARG A 23 8.86 2.98 7.47
C ARG A 23 10.34 3.14 7.25
N THR A 24 11.01 2.11 6.74
CA THR A 24 12.46 2.10 6.55
C THR A 24 12.91 2.64 5.20
N LYS A 25 11.96 2.99 4.34
CA LYS A 25 12.20 3.44 2.96
C LYS A 25 13.04 2.43 2.16
N ASP A 26 12.75 1.16 2.36
CA ASP A 26 13.44 0.05 1.69
C ASP A 26 12.72 -0.32 0.39
N VAL A 27 13.18 0.24 -0.73
CA VAL A 27 12.61 0.01 -2.05
C VAL A 27 12.69 -1.46 -2.45
N LYS A 28 13.81 -2.11 -2.18
CA LYS A 28 14.01 -3.52 -2.53
C LYS A 28 13.04 -4.42 -1.77
N LEU A 29 12.88 -4.19 -0.48
CA LEU A 29 11.91 -4.92 0.35
C LEU A 29 10.47 -4.66 -0.13
N MET A 30 10.13 -3.40 -0.41
CA MET A 30 8.83 -3.03 -0.95
C MET A 30 8.53 -3.78 -2.25
N MET A 31 9.43 -3.72 -3.21
CA MET A 31 9.22 -4.34 -4.52
C MET A 31 9.25 -5.87 -4.49
N SER A 32 9.83 -6.47 -3.46
CA SER A 32 9.76 -7.93 -3.27
C SER A 32 8.34 -8.46 -3.02
N LEU A 33 7.40 -7.56 -2.66
CA LEU A 33 6.00 -7.90 -2.42
C LEU A 33 5.15 -7.91 -3.70
N PHE A 34 5.64 -7.34 -4.78
CA PHE A 34 4.89 -7.16 -6.03
C PHE A 34 5.30 -8.15 -7.10
N SER A 35 4.35 -8.53 -7.95
CA SER A 35 4.63 -9.29 -9.17
C SER A 35 5.25 -8.40 -10.24
N GLN A 36 5.93 -9.01 -11.21
CA GLN A 36 6.55 -8.26 -12.32
C GLN A 36 5.53 -7.51 -13.18
N ASP A 37 4.34 -8.07 -13.35
CA ASP A 37 3.25 -7.55 -14.16
C ASP A 37 2.19 -6.78 -13.34
N MET A 38 2.58 -6.32 -12.17
CA MET A 38 1.68 -5.57 -11.28
C MET A 38 1.12 -4.31 -11.93
N VAL A 39 -0.06 -3.91 -11.49
CA VAL A 39 -0.70 -2.63 -11.83
C VAL A 39 -1.10 -1.92 -10.54
N SER A 40 -0.71 -0.67 -10.41
CA SER A 40 -1.12 0.20 -9.31
C SER A 40 -2.00 1.34 -9.79
N PHE A 41 -3.11 1.56 -9.08
CA PHE A 41 -3.89 2.79 -9.14
C PHE A 41 -3.54 3.60 -7.90
N ASP A 42 -2.55 4.46 -8.05
CA ASP A 42 -2.03 5.27 -6.96
C ASP A 42 -2.87 6.56 -6.78
N ILE A 43 -2.67 7.25 -5.66
CA ILE A 43 -3.33 8.53 -5.39
C ILE A 43 -2.75 9.68 -6.20
N ILE A 44 -1.61 9.49 -6.83
CA ILE A 44 -0.94 10.49 -7.67
C ILE A 44 -1.07 10.12 -9.14
N PRO A 45 -1.04 11.12 -10.06
CA PRO A 45 -1.00 10.87 -11.50
C PRO A 45 0.21 10.02 -11.90
N PRO A 46 0.13 9.25 -12.98
CA PRO A 46 -0.98 9.10 -13.95
C PRO A 46 -2.13 8.21 -13.44
N LEU A 47 -3.06 7.83 -14.32
CA LEU A 47 -4.18 6.94 -13.94
C LEU A 47 -3.72 5.58 -13.44
N GLN A 48 -2.59 5.08 -13.91
CA GLN A 48 -2.01 3.82 -13.46
C GLN A 48 -0.49 3.78 -13.66
N TYR A 49 0.15 2.94 -12.85
CA TYR A 49 1.51 2.46 -13.07
C TYR A 49 1.44 0.97 -13.42
N ALA A 50 2.07 0.57 -14.51
CA ALA A 50 2.08 -0.82 -14.97
C ALA A 50 3.52 -1.35 -15.00
N GLY A 51 3.73 -2.51 -14.38
CA GLY A 51 5.01 -3.19 -14.30
C GLY A 51 5.87 -2.76 -13.12
N SER A 52 6.55 -3.76 -12.52
CA SER A 52 7.38 -3.55 -11.33
C SER A 52 8.57 -2.62 -11.59
N GLY A 53 9.14 -2.64 -12.80
CA GLY A 53 10.25 -1.77 -13.17
C GLY A 53 9.89 -0.28 -13.13
N THR A 54 8.72 0.06 -13.63
CA THR A 54 8.18 1.43 -13.56
C THR A 54 7.87 1.80 -12.11
N TYR A 55 7.24 0.91 -11.37
CA TYR A 55 6.81 1.18 -10.01
C TYR A 55 7.97 1.26 -9.01
N THR A 56 9.08 0.57 -9.28
CA THR A 56 10.31 0.73 -8.51
C THR A 56 10.79 2.19 -8.49
N LYS A 57 10.78 2.85 -9.64
CA LYS A 57 11.17 4.27 -9.74
C LYS A 57 10.24 5.18 -8.95
N VAL A 58 8.94 4.87 -8.95
CA VAL A 58 7.96 5.64 -8.15
C VAL A 58 8.30 5.56 -6.66
N TRP A 59 8.65 4.37 -6.15
CA TRP A 59 9.06 4.21 -4.75
C TRP A 59 10.40 4.88 -4.45
N GLU A 60 11.37 4.81 -5.35
CA GLU A 60 12.64 5.52 -5.20
C GLU A 60 12.41 7.04 -5.06
N GLU A 61 11.61 7.60 -5.95
CA GLU A 61 11.26 9.03 -5.94
C GLU A 61 10.44 9.41 -4.70
N THR A 62 9.47 8.59 -4.33
CA THR A 62 8.63 8.81 -3.14
C THR A 62 9.46 8.83 -1.87
N PHE A 63 10.28 7.83 -1.65
CA PHE A 63 11.12 7.75 -0.45
C PHE A 63 12.18 8.85 -0.39
N ALA A 64 12.62 9.34 -1.54
CA ALA A 64 13.54 10.48 -1.61
C ALA A 64 12.93 11.80 -1.12
N LEU A 65 11.61 11.90 -1.01
CA LEU A 65 10.92 13.10 -0.49
C LEU A 65 11.05 13.26 1.04
N PHE A 66 11.42 12.20 1.74
CA PHE A 66 11.44 12.17 3.20
C PHE A 66 12.88 12.06 3.72
N PRO A 67 13.34 12.99 4.58
CA PRO A 67 14.69 12.91 5.17
C PRO A 67 14.79 11.82 6.23
N ASP A 68 13.71 11.56 6.97
CA ASP A 68 13.64 10.66 8.11
C ASP A 68 12.73 9.47 7.84
N PRO A 69 12.76 8.42 8.68
CA PRO A 69 11.79 7.34 8.63
C PRO A 69 10.35 7.86 8.66
N ILE A 70 9.47 7.16 7.95
CA ILE A 70 8.05 7.48 7.81
C ILE A 70 7.27 6.72 8.86
N SER A 71 6.33 7.36 9.55
CA SER A 71 5.39 6.69 10.43
C SER A 71 4.21 6.15 9.62
N ILE A 72 4.01 4.85 9.67
CA ILE A 72 2.92 4.14 9.00
C ILE A 72 2.09 3.39 10.05
N GLU A 73 0.78 3.52 9.94
CA GLU A 73 -0.19 2.75 10.70
C GLU A 73 -1.19 2.09 9.75
N ILE A 74 -1.39 0.79 9.91
CA ILE A 74 -2.43 0.04 9.20
C ILE A 74 -3.57 -0.22 10.18
N ARG A 75 -4.79 0.09 9.76
CA ARG A 75 -5.99 -0.08 10.56
C ARG A 75 -7.10 -0.78 9.78
N ASP A 76 -7.88 -1.58 10.50
CA ASP A 76 -9.04 -2.31 9.97
C ASP A 76 -8.69 -3.22 8.78
N LEU A 77 -7.54 -3.89 8.87
CA LEU A 77 -7.11 -4.84 7.84
C LEU A 77 -8.03 -6.05 7.81
N LYS A 78 -8.69 -6.23 6.67
CA LYS A 78 -9.51 -7.41 6.37
C LYS A 78 -8.94 -8.13 5.16
N ILE A 79 -8.84 -9.45 5.28
CA ILE A 79 -8.27 -10.33 4.27
C ILE A 79 -9.31 -11.37 3.88
N THR A 80 -9.49 -11.55 2.58
CA THR A 80 -10.31 -12.63 2.02
C THR A 80 -9.43 -13.43 1.08
N SER A 81 -9.32 -14.74 1.33
CA SER A 81 -8.42 -15.60 0.57
C SER A 81 -9.12 -16.85 0.04
N ALA A 82 -8.67 -17.28 -1.14
CA ALA A 82 -8.91 -18.59 -1.72
C ALA A 82 -7.57 -19.31 -1.89
N THR A 83 -7.54 -20.38 -2.66
CA THR A 83 -6.32 -21.21 -2.82
C THR A 83 -5.14 -20.45 -3.44
N SER A 84 -5.41 -19.61 -4.45
CA SER A 84 -4.36 -18.96 -5.24
C SER A 84 -4.58 -17.47 -5.47
N VAL A 85 -5.73 -16.94 -5.04
CA VAL A 85 -6.05 -15.51 -5.14
C VAL A 85 -6.59 -15.01 -3.83
N ALA A 86 -6.33 -13.76 -3.53
CA ALA A 86 -6.81 -13.10 -2.33
C ALA A 86 -6.93 -11.60 -2.54
N PHE A 87 -7.66 -10.95 -1.67
CA PHE A 87 -7.64 -9.49 -1.58
C PHE A 87 -7.65 -9.05 -0.13
N SER A 88 -7.15 -7.87 0.10
CA SER A 88 -7.24 -7.18 1.38
C SER A 88 -7.65 -5.74 1.18
N HIS A 89 -8.25 -5.17 2.22
CA HIS A 89 -8.46 -3.74 2.30
C HIS A 89 -8.19 -3.25 3.70
N CYS A 90 -7.72 -2.03 3.80
CA CYS A 90 -7.40 -1.38 5.08
C CYS A 90 -7.40 0.14 4.92
N PHE A 91 -7.30 0.82 6.05
CA PHE A 91 -6.87 2.20 6.11
C PHE A 91 -5.37 2.25 6.43
N LEU A 92 -4.67 3.16 5.78
CA LEU A 92 -3.25 3.38 6.00
C LEU A 92 -3.03 4.84 6.34
N ARG A 93 -2.41 5.08 7.49
CA ARG A 93 -2.02 6.42 7.91
C ARG A 93 -0.57 6.67 7.58
N LEU A 94 -0.35 7.78 6.92
CA LEU A 94 0.98 8.31 6.65
C LEU A 94 1.20 9.55 7.52
N ASP A 95 2.23 9.52 8.35
CA ASP A 95 2.63 10.64 9.20
C ASP A 95 4.13 10.86 9.04
N ALA A 96 4.52 11.95 8.42
CA ALA A 96 5.90 12.21 8.08
C ALA A 96 6.15 13.70 7.83
N ILE A 97 7.42 14.05 7.72
CA ILE A 97 7.88 15.40 7.35
C ILE A 97 8.63 15.29 6.03
N LEU A 98 8.23 16.09 5.05
CA LEU A 98 8.92 16.21 3.78
C LEU A 98 10.25 16.96 3.93
N LYS A 99 11.16 16.81 2.98
CA LYS A 99 12.40 17.61 2.91
C LYS A 99 12.16 19.11 2.89
N THR A 100 10.99 19.53 2.42
CA THR A 100 10.54 20.93 2.45
C THR A 100 10.20 21.46 3.84
N GLY A 101 10.11 20.57 4.85
CA GLY A 101 9.63 20.88 6.20
C GLY A 101 8.12 20.78 6.36
N GLU A 102 7.38 20.53 5.29
CA GLU A 102 5.92 20.33 5.34
C GLU A 102 5.59 19.03 6.05
N LYS A 103 4.64 19.09 6.99
CA LYS A 103 4.10 17.92 7.65
C LYS A 103 2.96 17.35 6.83
N ILE A 104 2.99 16.04 6.63
CA ILE A 104 1.88 15.28 6.06
C ILE A 104 1.38 14.31 7.11
N ASN A 105 0.07 14.24 7.27
CA ASN A 105 -0.60 13.33 8.18
C ASN A 105 -2.02 13.11 7.66
N TYR A 106 -2.24 11.97 7.01
CA TYR A 106 -3.53 11.64 6.44
C TYR A 106 -3.76 10.15 6.43
N TRP A 107 -5.03 9.77 6.32
CA TRP A 107 -5.47 8.40 6.09
C TRP A 107 -5.85 8.21 4.63
N GLU A 108 -5.40 7.12 4.06
CA GLU A 108 -5.77 6.68 2.72
C GLU A 108 -6.42 5.30 2.76
N ARG A 109 -7.10 4.95 1.69
CA ARG A 109 -7.70 3.64 1.51
C ARG A 109 -6.81 2.80 0.61
N LEU A 110 -6.45 1.62 1.09
CA LEU A 110 -5.58 0.70 0.37
C LEU A 110 -6.30 -0.63 0.15
N THR A 111 -6.43 -1.04 -1.09
CA THR A 111 -6.88 -2.36 -1.51
C THR A 111 -5.74 -3.06 -2.22
N CYS A 112 -5.40 -4.28 -1.80
CA CYS A 112 -4.40 -5.10 -2.45
C CYS A 112 -5.03 -6.40 -2.95
N CYS A 113 -4.73 -6.74 -4.20
CA CYS A 113 -5.09 -8.02 -4.79
C CYS A 113 -3.83 -8.88 -4.89
N PHE A 114 -3.91 -10.12 -4.41
CA PHE A 114 -2.79 -11.04 -4.33
C PHE A 114 -3.00 -12.25 -5.22
N LYS A 115 -1.91 -12.75 -5.76
CA LYS A 115 -1.88 -14.03 -6.44
C LYS A 115 -0.74 -14.87 -5.89
N LYS A 116 -1.02 -16.15 -5.64
CA LYS A 116 0.02 -17.08 -5.18
C LYS A 116 0.81 -17.60 -6.37
N THR A 117 2.11 -17.34 -6.37
CA THR A 117 3.03 -17.73 -7.43
C THR A 117 4.22 -18.44 -6.81
N ALA A 118 4.44 -19.69 -7.20
CA ALA A 118 5.53 -20.53 -6.66
C ALA A 118 5.55 -20.55 -5.11
N GLY A 119 4.38 -20.69 -4.50
CA GLY A 119 4.21 -20.76 -3.03
C GLY A 119 4.28 -19.40 -2.32
N LYS A 120 4.46 -18.30 -3.02
CA LYS A 120 4.56 -16.95 -2.46
C LYS A 120 3.39 -16.08 -2.90
N TRP A 121 2.79 -15.38 -1.95
CA TRP A 121 1.77 -14.38 -2.23
C TRP A 121 2.42 -13.08 -2.72
N LEU A 122 2.05 -12.63 -3.92
CA LEU A 122 2.51 -11.39 -4.51
C LEU A 122 1.35 -10.47 -4.80
N ILE A 123 1.55 -9.17 -4.61
CA ILE A 123 0.58 -8.14 -4.98
C ILE A 123 0.62 -8.00 -6.51
N VAL A 124 -0.50 -8.28 -7.16
CA VAL A 124 -0.69 -8.12 -8.60
C VAL A 124 -1.39 -6.82 -8.95
N HIS A 125 -2.15 -6.29 -8.00
CA HIS A 125 -2.83 -5.00 -8.13
C HIS A 125 -2.98 -4.36 -6.76
N GLU A 126 -2.79 -3.07 -6.71
CA GLU A 126 -3.19 -2.24 -5.58
C GLU A 126 -3.96 -1.02 -6.06
N HIS A 127 -4.83 -0.54 -5.20
CA HIS A 127 -5.58 0.68 -5.42
C HIS A 127 -5.51 1.52 -4.15
N VAL A 128 -4.93 2.69 -4.27
CA VAL A 128 -4.81 3.67 -3.20
C VAL A 128 -5.70 4.85 -3.54
N SER A 129 -6.49 5.31 -2.60
CA SER A 129 -7.41 6.41 -2.86
C SER A 129 -7.63 7.30 -1.65
N LEU A 130 -7.99 8.54 -1.94
CA LEU A 130 -8.55 9.50 -1.00
C LEU A 130 -9.95 9.85 -1.45
N PRO A 131 -10.89 10.15 -0.52
CA PRO A 131 -12.17 10.72 -0.90
C PRO A 131 -11.97 12.05 -1.61
N ALA A 132 -12.74 12.29 -2.65
CA ALA A 132 -12.76 13.57 -3.35
C ALA A 132 -14.05 14.33 -3.06
N ASP A 133 -13.93 15.60 -2.75
CA ASP A 133 -15.09 16.51 -2.72
C ASP A 133 -15.39 16.94 -4.18
N LEU A 134 -16.47 16.41 -4.72
CA LEU A 134 -16.85 16.69 -6.10
C LEU A 134 -17.33 18.12 -6.34
N LYS A 135 -17.64 18.87 -5.26
CA LYS A 135 -18.03 20.27 -5.38
C LYS A 135 -16.87 21.18 -5.74
N ASN A 136 -15.67 20.86 -5.28
CA ASN A 136 -14.47 21.66 -5.50
C ASN A 136 -13.33 20.91 -6.22
N GLY A 137 -13.51 19.60 -6.47
CA GLY A 137 -12.53 18.76 -7.14
C GLY A 137 -11.27 18.46 -6.32
N ARG A 138 -11.31 18.65 -5.00
CA ARG A 138 -10.16 18.44 -4.12
C ARG A 138 -10.23 17.12 -3.38
N ALA A 139 -9.07 16.50 -3.18
CA ALA A 139 -8.94 15.37 -2.26
C ALA A 139 -9.19 15.84 -0.82
N VAL A 140 -9.90 15.01 -0.05
CA VAL A 140 -10.19 15.25 1.37
C VAL A 140 -9.20 14.46 2.21
N MET A 141 -8.30 15.15 2.89
CA MET A 141 -7.17 14.55 3.60
C MET A 141 -7.27 14.62 5.12
N ASP A 142 -8.31 15.24 5.67
CA ASP A 142 -8.53 15.46 7.10
C ASP A 142 -9.50 14.48 7.74
N LEU A 143 -9.88 13.43 7.02
CA LEU A 143 -10.73 12.36 7.54
C LEU A 143 -9.90 11.31 8.27
N SER A 144 -10.51 10.66 9.24
CA SER A 144 -9.94 9.52 9.96
C SER A 144 -10.96 8.39 10.08
N PRO A 145 -10.50 7.13 10.23
CA PRO A 145 -11.42 6.04 10.57
C PRO A 145 -12.15 6.37 11.85
N GLU A 146 -13.46 6.09 11.90
CA GLU A 146 -14.23 6.28 13.11
C GLU A 146 -13.71 5.35 14.21
N ALA A 147 -13.66 5.87 15.43
CA ALA A 147 -13.39 5.05 16.60
C ALA A 147 -14.60 4.14 16.84
N ASP A 148 -14.37 2.83 17.00
CA ASP A 148 -15.39 1.86 17.40
C ASP A 148 -15.86 2.12 18.83
#